data_289efb73ea23c4c6cd4361abc379a1b0
#
_entry.id   289efb73ea23c4c6cd4361abc379a1b0
#
_cell.length_a   1.000
_cell.length_b   1.000
_cell.length_c   1.000
_cell.angle_alpha   90.00
_cell.angle_beta   90.00
_cell.angle_gamma   90.00
#
_symmetry.space_group_name_H-M   'P 1'
#
loop_
_entity.id
_entity.type
_entity.pdbx_description
1 polymer ?
#
loop_
_entity_poly.entity_id
_entity_poly.type
_entity_poly.pdbx_seq_one_letter_code
_entity_poly.pdbx_strand_id
1 'polypeptide(L)'
;SRHPQHLGRMPSLMRLKLSMKKRIPRNRVAGGVGPQPQALLLDSIPCHQGVAGVDEVGRGCLFGPVFAGAVVLELPNANRLLKEGLTDSKRLSARRREALVPSIEREAKAWGLGQASAREIDLLGIRPATELAMLRALQRLPHRPELVLVDGNLPLRPWLGEQRSIVAGDRHAAAIAAASVIAKQSRDALIQRLSFRFPGYGLERHAGYGTAQHRKALCDLGPSTLHRRSFLRRLLG
;
A
#
# COMPACT_ATOMS: atom_id res chain seq x y z
N SER A 1 -18.70 64.69 12.84
CA SER A 1 -19.77 64.31 13.75
C SER A 1 -19.94 62.82 13.79
N ARG A 2 -19.52 62.27 14.93
CA ARG A 2 -20.08 61.18 15.75
C ARG A 2 -20.37 59.78 15.14
N HIS A 3 -19.60 58.84 15.64
CA HIS A 3 -19.90 57.42 15.91
C HIS A 3 -21.25 57.23 16.68
N PRO A 4 -21.85 56.02 16.78
CA PRO A 4 -21.27 54.84 17.46
C PRO A 4 -21.61 53.47 16.83
N GLN A 5 -20.69 52.52 16.96
CA GLN A 5 -20.65 51.21 17.58
C GLN A 5 -21.98 50.47 17.88
N HIS A 6 -22.12 49.25 17.31
CA HIS A 6 -22.87 48.18 17.94
C HIS A 6 -22.10 46.86 17.89
N LEU A 7 -21.60 46.47 19.05
CA LEU A 7 -21.07 45.15 19.40
C LEU A 7 -22.27 44.20 19.63
N GLY A 8 -22.44 43.22 18.78
CA GLY A 8 -23.35 42.08 18.99
C GLY A 8 -22.63 40.93 19.74
N ARG A 9 -23.12 40.62 20.93
CA ARG A 9 -22.69 39.53 21.82
C ARG A 9 -22.95 38.17 21.17
N MET A 10 -21.91 37.30 21.17
CA MET A 10 -22.05 35.85 20.93
C MET A 10 -22.60 35.13 22.17
N PRO A 11 -23.53 34.17 21.99
CA PRO A 11 -23.99 33.33 23.09
C PRO A 11 -23.02 32.20 23.44
N SER A 12 -22.87 32.00 24.72
CA SER A 12 -22.12 30.95 25.41
C SER A 12 -22.52 29.54 24.99
N LEU A 13 -21.58 28.74 24.47
CA LEU A 13 -21.76 27.32 24.22
C LEU A 13 -21.65 26.52 25.52
N MET A 14 -22.78 25.92 25.83
CA MET A 14 -23.03 25.01 26.94
C MET A 14 -22.14 23.77 26.88
N ARG A 15 -21.35 23.53 27.93
CA ARG A 15 -20.58 22.29 28.15
C ARG A 15 -21.55 21.13 28.39
N LEU A 16 -21.62 20.18 27.48
CA LEU A 16 -22.19 18.86 27.75
C LEU A 16 -21.03 17.90 28.08
N LYS A 17 -20.89 17.61 29.38
CA LYS A 17 -20.14 16.44 29.90
C LYS A 17 -21.04 15.22 29.69
N LEU A 18 -20.71 14.30 28.82
CA LEU A 18 -21.25 12.94 28.85
C LEU A 18 -20.15 11.96 29.27
N SER A 19 -20.18 11.65 30.56
CA SER A 19 -19.53 10.47 31.14
C SER A 19 -20.42 9.24 30.87
N MET A 20 -19.92 8.29 30.08
CA MET A 20 -20.45 6.92 30.13
C MET A 20 -19.31 5.92 29.88
N LYS A 21 -18.65 5.55 30.99
CA LYS A 21 -17.88 4.30 31.05
C LYS A 21 -18.89 3.14 31.13
N LYS A 22 -19.20 2.48 30.03
CA LYS A 22 -19.78 1.13 30.05
C LYS A 22 -18.65 0.12 30.04
N ARG A 23 -18.45 -0.57 31.18
CA ARG A 23 -17.63 -1.79 31.28
C ARG A 23 -18.29 -2.90 30.46
N ILE A 24 -17.58 -3.41 29.45
CA ILE A 24 -17.95 -4.63 28.73
C ILE A 24 -17.61 -5.81 29.65
N PRO A 25 -18.55 -6.75 29.92
CA PRO A 25 -18.25 -7.92 30.72
C PRO A 25 -17.29 -8.86 29.96
N ARG A 26 -16.22 -9.30 30.64
CA ARG A 26 -15.34 -10.36 30.14
C ARG A 26 -16.09 -11.69 30.23
N ASN A 27 -16.71 -12.12 29.14
CA ASN A 27 -17.13 -13.52 29.00
C ASN A 27 -15.90 -14.39 28.70
N ARG A 28 -15.52 -15.22 29.68
CA ARG A 28 -14.66 -16.38 29.45
C ARG A 28 -15.50 -17.39 28.66
N VAL A 29 -15.25 -17.51 27.37
CA VAL A 29 -15.76 -18.62 26.56
C VAL A 29 -14.68 -19.69 26.54
N ALA A 30 -15.07 -20.88 26.98
CA ALA A 30 -14.27 -22.11 26.97
C ALA A 30 -13.86 -22.50 25.53
N GLY A 31 -12.73 -23.20 25.42
CA GLY A 31 -12.06 -23.74 24.25
C GLY A 31 -12.92 -24.06 23.03
N GLY A 32 -13.08 -23.08 22.14
CA GLY A 32 -13.51 -23.27 20.78
C GLY A 32 -12.37 -22.80 19.88
N VAL A 33 -12.10 -23.57 18.82
CA VAL A 33 -11.20 -23.17 17.74
C VAL A 33 -11.58 -21.75 17.33
N GLY A 34 -10.71 -20.76 17.61
CA GLY A 34 -10.98 -19.38 17.26
C GLY A 34 -11.26 -19.23 15.78
N PRO A 35 -12.12 -18.29 15.37
CA PRO A 35 -12.44 -18.09 13.96
C PRO A 35 -11.16 -17.97 13.16
N GLN A 36 -11.09 -18.75 12.07
CA GLN A 36 -9.93 -18.77 11.19
C GLN A 36 -9.62 -17.32 10.73
N PRO A 37 -8.36 -16.88 10.67
CA PRO A 37 -8.01 -15.50 10.27
C PRO A 37 -8.64 -15.06 8.96
N GLN A 38 -9.03 -16.00 8.10
CA GLN A 38 -9.66 -15.78 6.80
C GLN A 38 -11.12 -15.28 6.89
N ALA A 39 -11.87 -15.64 7.94
CA ALA A 39 -13.25 -15.19 8.11
C ALA A 39 -13.32 -13.69 8.52
N LEU A 40 -12.35 -13.23 9.30
CA LEU A 40 -12.27 -11.82 9.73
C LEU A 40 -11.90 -10.85 8.59
N LEU A 41 -11.27 -11.35 7.52
CA LEU A 41 -10.84 -10.54 6.38
C LEU A 41 -12.01 -10.02 5.52
N LEU A 42 -13.19 -10.67 5.56
CA LEU A 42 -14.28 -10.40 4.63
C LEU A 42 -15.50 -9.74 5.25
N ASP A 43 -15.78 -9.95 6.54
CA ASP A 43 -17.07 -9.58 7.15
C ASP A 43 -17.18 -8.07 7.50
N SER A 44 -16.08 -7.33 7.59
CA SER A 44 -16.07 -5.91 8.01
C SER A 44 -15.63 -4.92 6.93
N ILE A 45 -15.09 -5.40 5.80
CA ILE A 45 -14.51 -4.57 4.74
C ILE A 45 -15.27 -4.80 3.44
N PRO A 46 -15.77 -3.73 2.79
CA PRO A 46 -16.54 -3.87 1.56
C PRO A 46 -15.69 -4.50 0.43
N CYS A 47 -16.27 -5.46 -0.28
CA CYS A 47 -15.66 -6.19 -1.38
C CYS A 47 -16.68 -6.35 -2.52
N HIS A 48 -16.79 -5.34 -3.37
CA HIS A 48 -17.67 -5.31 -4.54
C HIS A 48 -17.04 -4.48 -5.67
N GLN A 49 -17.65 -4.46 -6.86
CA GLN A 49 -17.11 -3.85 -8.07
C GLN A 49 -16.80 -2.34 -7.99
N GLY A 50 -17.39 -1.62 -7.02
CA GLY A 50 -17.10 -0.21 -6.77
C GLY A 50 -15.92 0.03 -5.83
N VAL A 51 -15.29 -1.03 -5.30
CA VAL A 51 -14.21 -0.92 -4.30
C VAL A 51 -12.89 -1.37 -4.88
N ALA A 52 -11.89 -0.50 -4.84
CA ALA A 52 -10.51 -0.82 -5.20
C ALA A 52 -9.62 -0.89 -3.96
N GLY A 53 -8.82 -1.95 -3.84
CA GLY A 53 -7.71 -2.02 -2.89
C GLY A 53 -6.42 -1.53 -3.51
N VAL A 54 -5.61 -0.77 -2.76
CA VAL A 54 -4.33 -0.20 -3.22
C VAL A 54 -3.25 -0.46 -2.20
N ASP A 55 -2.09 -0.92 -2.69
CA ASP A 55 -0.88 -1.09 -1.88
C ASP A 55 0.37 -0.76 -2.70
N GLU A 56 1.48 -0.46 -2.01
CA GLU A 56 2.76 -0.15 -2.62
C GLU A 56 3.85 -1.15 -2.25
N VAL A 57 4.93 -1.13 -3.04
CA VAL A 57 6.15 -1.89 -2.79
C VAL A 57 7.40 -1.10 -3.17
N GLY A 58 8.45 -1.29 -2.40
CA GLY A 58 9.77 -0.73 -2.71
C GLY A 58 10.01 0.67 -2.18
N ARG A 59 9.24 1.16 -1.19
CA ARG A 59 9.47 2.47 -0.56
C ARG A 59 10.87 2.59 0.05
N GLY A 60 11.33 1.58 0.78
CA GLY A 60 12.62 1.58 1.48
C GLY A 60 13.81 1.15 0.64
N CYS A 61 13.65 0.91 -0.67
CA CYS A 61 14.74 0.49 -1.54
C CYS A 61 15.68 1.65 -1.88
N LEU A 62 16.96 1.36 -2.03
CA LEU A 62 17.98 2.33 -2.49
C LEU A 62 18.02 2.45 -4.02
N PHE A 63 17.45 1.47 -4.75
CA PHE A 63 17.51 1.38 -6.19
C PHE A 63 16.14 1.18 -6.82
N GLY A 64 15.91 1.84 -7.94
CA GLY A 64 14.76 1.65 -8.79
C GLY A 64 13.49 2.35 -8.31
N PRO A 65 12.37 2.17 -9.06
CA PRO A 65 11.11 2.83 -8.78
C PRO A 65 10.40 2.27 -7.54
N VAL A 66 9.48 3.05 -6.98
CA VAL A 66 8.39 2.56 -6.14
C VAL A 66 7.25 2.14 -7.05
N PHE A 67 6.62 1.00 -6.74
CA PHE A 67 5.46 0.47 -7.46
C PHE A 67 4.21 0.53 -6.58
N ALA A 68 3.06 0.60 -7.22
CA ALA A 68 1.77 0.39 -6.58
C ALA A 68 0.86 -0.46 -7.46
N GLY A 69 0.01 -1.24 -6.82
CA GLY A 69 -1.08 -1.98 -7.46
C GLY A 69 -2.43 -1.40 -7.04
N ALA A 70 -3.41 -1.50 -7.92
CA ALA A 70 -4.82 -1.26 -7.63
C ALA A 70 -5.61 -2.44 -8.16
N VAL A 71 -6.49 -3.03 -7.33
CA VAL A 71 -7.28 -4.22 -7.70
C VAL A 71 -8.72 -4.05 -7.24
N VAL A 72 -9.66 -4.39 -8.13
CA VAL A 72 -11.09 -4.47 -7.84
C VAL A 72 -11.50 -5.94 -7.83
N LEU A 73 -12.04 -6.40 -6.69
CA LEU A 73 -12.52 -7.77 -6.50
C LEU A 73 -13.97 -7.76 -6.03
N GLU A 74 -14.75 -8.72 -6.51
CA GLU A 74 -16.02 -9.08 -5.90
C GLU A 74 -15.83 -10.19 -4.87
N LEU A 75 -16.73 -10.29 -3.91
CA LEU A 75 -16.63 -11.22 -2.78
C LEU A 75 -16.44 -12.69 -3.19
N PRO A 76 -17.18 -13.25 -4.19
CA PRO A 76 -16.95 -14.62 -4.62
C PRO A 76 -15.55 -14.88 -5.18
N ASN A 77 -14.99 -13.89 -5.91
CA ASN A 77 -13.67 -13.96 -6.51
C ASN A 77 -12.58 -13.84 -5.43
N ALA A 78 -12.78 -12.92 -4.49
CA ALA A 78 -11.91 -12.77 -3.31
C ALA A 78 -11.82 -14.09 -2.52
N ASN A 79 -12.96 -14.73 -2.28
CA ASN A 79 -13.01 -16.03 -1.59
C ASN A 79 -12.26 -17.14 -2.33
N ARG A 80 -12.31 -17.18 -3.67
CA ARG A 80 -11.52 -18.13 -4.46
C ARG A 80 -10.03 -17.90 -4.29
N LEU A 81 -9.59 -16.64 -4.42
CA LEU A 81 -8.18 -16.28 -4.24
C LEU A 81 -7.66 -16.58 -2.83
N LEU A 82 -8.47 -16.33 -1.80
CA LEU A 82 -8.10 -16.69 -0.42
C LEU A 82 -7.92 -18.20 -0.23
N LYS A 83 -8.78 -19.03 -0.86
CA LYS A 83 -8.61 -20.49 -0.87
C LYS A 83 -7.36 -20.92 -1.62
N GLU A 84 -6.95 -20.20 -2.66
CA GLU A 84 -5.69 -20.42 -3.39
C GLU A 84 -4.46 -19.94 -2.60
N GLY A 85 -4.65 -19.29 -1.44
CA GLY A 85 -3.60 -18.86 -0.53
C GLY A 85 -3.21 -17.39 -0.67
N LEU A 86 -4.09 -16.54 -1.22
CA LEU A 86 -3.87 -15.09 -1.22
C LEU A 86 -3.75 -14.59 0.22
N THR A 87 -2.67 -13.86 0.51
CA THR A 87 -2.37 -13.23 1.78
C THR A 87 -1.35 -12.12 1.58
N ASP A 88 -0.92 -11.49 2.67
CA ASP A 88 0.20 -10.52 2.70
C ASP A 88 1.38 -11.00 1.83
N SER A 89 1.75 -10.21 0.83
CA SER A 89 2.78 -10.57 -0.16
C SER A 89 4.14 -10.86 0.45
N LYS A 90 4.45 -10.31 1.63
CA LYS A 90 5.70 -10.51 2.36
C LYS A 90 5.76 -11.89 3.01
N ARG A 91 4.60 -12.52 3.26
CA ARG A 91 4.49 -13.89 3.80
C ARG A 91 4.55 -14.96 2.71
N LEU A 92 4.45 -14.56 1.45
CA LEU A 92 4.52 -15.45 0.30
C LEU A 92 5.96 -15.54 -0.23
N SER A 93 6.41 -16.75 -0.56
CA SER A 93 7.64 -16.92 -1.34
C SER A 93 7.47 -16.32 -2.74
N ALA A 94 8.59 -16.01 -3.42
CA ALA A 94 8.56 -15.50 -4.78
C ALA A 94 7.77 -16.42 -5.72
N ARG A 95 8.00 -17.75 -5.63
CA ARG A 95 7.28 -18.77 -6.41
C ARG A 95 5.78 -18.76 -6.16
N ARG A 96 5.35 -18.58 -4.90
CA ARG A 96 3.90 -18.51 -4.56
C ARG A 96 3.26 -17.24 -5.10
N ARG A 97 3.95 -16.09 -5.02
CA ARG A 97 3.48 -14.83 -5.63
C ARG A 97 3.34 -14.97 -7.14
N GLU A 98 4.36 -15.50 -7.80
CA GLU A 98 4.34 -15.74 -9.25
C GLU A 98 3.16 -16.61 -9.68
N ALA A 99 2.89 -17.70 -8.93
CA ALA A 99 1.77 -18.60 -9.19
C ALA A 99 0.39 -17.94 -8.96
N LEU A 100 0.28 -16.96 -8.05
CA LEU A 100 -0.98 -16.27 -7.76
C LEU A 100 -1.33 -15.17 -8.77
N VAL A 101 -0.35 -14.56 -9.46
CA VAL A 101 -0.61 -13.46 -10.39
C VAL A 101 -1.62 -13.82 -11.47
N PRO A 102 -1.50 -14.94 -12.21
CA PRO A 102 -2.51 -15.32 -13.22
C PRO A 102 -3.91 -15.52 -12.63
N SER A 103 -3.99 -16.04 -11.39
CA SER A 103 -5.28 -16.20 -10.70
C SER A 103 -5.87 -14.84 -10.34
N ILE A 104 -5.06 -13.90 -9.82
CA ILE A 104 -5.52 -12.55 -9.52
C ILE A 104 -6.00 -11.85 -10.79
N GLU A 105 -5.25 -11.91 -11.87
CA GLU A 105 -5.61 -11.29 -13.16
C GLU A 105 -6.92 -11.86 -13.73
N ARG A 106 -7.18 -13.15 -13.56
CA ARG A 106 -8.41 -13.81 -13.98
C ARG A 106 -9.61 -13.44 -13.11
N GLU A 107 -9.41 -13.37 -11.79
CA GLU A 107 -10.47 -13.15 -10.82
C GLU A 107 -10.80 -11.68 -10.61
N ALA A 108 -9.87 -10.77 -10.85
CA ALA A 108 -10.09 -9.34 -10.71
C ALA A 108 -11.05 -8.80 -11.77
N LYS A 109 -12.00 -7.96 -11.38
CA LYS A 109 -12.83 -7.19 -12.32
C LYS A 109 -12.01 -6.16 -13.07
N ALA A 110 -11.03 -5.58 -12.38
CA ALA A 110 -10.06 -4.66 -12.93
C ALA A 110 -8.80 -4.65 -12.06
N TRP A 111 -7.68 -4.37 -12.68
CA TRP A 111 -6.43 -4.13 -11.97
C TRP A 111 -5.54 -3.15 -12.74
N GLY A 112 -4.66 -2.49 -12.03
CA GLY A 112 -3.72 -1.54 -12.60
C GLY A 112 -2.42 -1.48 -11.82
N LEU A 113 -1.34 -1.18 -12.52
CA LEU A 113 -0.03 -0.93 -11.94
C LEU A 113 0.38 0.51 -12.19
N GLY A 114 0.98 1.13 -11.18
CA GLY A 114 1.60 2.44 -11.25
C GLY A 114 3.00 2.40 -10.67
N GLN A 115 3.83 3.33 -11.12
CA GLN A 115 5.18 3.47 -10.57
C GLN A 115 5.58 4.94 -10.52
N ALA A 116 6.53 5.26 -9.62
CA ALA A 116 7.28 6.49 -9.67
C ALA A 116 8.78 6.17 -9.68
N SER A 117 9.51 6.81 -10.58
CA SER A 117 10.93 6.56 -10.83
C SER A 117 11.82 7.01 -9.68
N ALA A 118 13.07 6.53 -9.65
CA ALA A 118 14.08 7.02 -8.70
C ALA A 118 14.26 8.54 -8.79
N ARG A 119 14.20 9.12 -9.99
CA ARG A 119 14.26 10.58 -10.20
C ARG A 119 13.06 11.30 -9.58
N GLU A 120 11.85 10.79 -9.78
CA GLU A 120 10.65 11.38 -9.15
C GLU A 120 10.71 11.27 -7.62
N ILE A 121 11.23 10.16 -7.08
CA ILE A 121 11.47 10.00 -5.64
C ILE A 121 12.45 11.06 -5.12
N ASP A 122 13.55 11.29 -5.84
CA ASP A 122 14.55 12.29 -5.46
C ASP A 122 14.02 13.73 -5.51
N LEU A 123 13.13 14.03 -6.47
CA LEU A 123 12.53 15.34 -6.65
C LEU A 123 11.39 15.62 -5.67
N LEU A 124 10.50 14.65 -5.46
CA LEU A 124 9.25 14.82 -4.72
C LEU A 124 9.35 14.37 -3.26
N GLY A 125 10.32 13.51 -2.95
CA GLY A 125 10.36 12.72 -1.73
C GLY A 125 9.54 11.43 -1.85
N ILE A 126 9.85 10.47 -0.97
CA ILE A 126 9.27 9.11 -1.08
C ILE A 126 7.75 9.07 -0.89
N ARG A 127 7.18 9.89 0.00
CA ARG A 127 5.74 9.88 0.26
C ARG A 127 4.95 10.38 -0.95
N PRO A 128 5.20 11.59 -1.51
CA PRO A 128 4.50 12.03 -2.72
C PRO A 128 4.74 11.13 -3.93
N ALA A 129 5.95 10.56 -4.08
CA ALA A 129 6.24 9.61 -5.15
C ALA A 129 5.45 8.30 -5.00
N THR A 130 5.26 7.82 -3.77
CA THR A 130 4.40 6.65 -3.49
C THR A 130 2.94 6.96 -3.84
N GLU A 131 2.43 8.11 -3.41
CA GLU A 131 1.08 8.56 -3.73
C GLU A 131 0.87 8.73 -5.26
N LEU A 132 1.88 9.21 -5.96
CA LEU A 132 1.87 9.30 -7.43
C LEU A 132 1.80 7.92 -8.09
N ALA A 133 2.55 6.93 -7.58
CA ALA A 133 2.47 5.56 -8.06
C ALA A 133 1.08 4.95 -7.82
N MET A 134 0.49 5.16 -6.64
CA MET A 134 -0.87 4.72 -6.31
C MET A 134 -1.92 5.38 -7.22
N LEU A 135 -1.82 6.69 -7.42
CA LEU A 135 -2.72 7.41 -8.32
C LEU A 135 -2.63 6.88 -9.75
N ARG A 136 -1.42 6.63 -10.27
CA ARG A 136 -1.20 6.04 -11.57
C ARG A 136 -1.78 4.63 -11.70
N ALA A 137 -1.72 3.83 -10.63
CA ALA A 137 -2.36 2.52 -10.61
C ALA A 137 -3.89 2.63 -10.70
N LEU A 138 -4.50 3.52 -9.92
CA LEU A 138 -5.94 3.79 -9.95
C LEU A 138 -6.41 4.34 -11.29
N GLN A 139 -5.63 5.20 -11.95
CA GLN A 139 -5.93 5.77 -13.27
C GLN A 139 -5.93 4.72 -14.39
N ARG A 140 -5.35 3.54 -14.17
CA ARG A 140 -5.38 2.44 -15.13
C ARG A 140 -6.60 1.54 -15.01
N LEU A 141 -7.41 1.73 -13.97
CA LEU A 141 -8.70 1.07 -13.88
C LEU A 141 -9.66 1.63 -14.92
N PRO A 142 -10.50 0.79 -15.56
CA PRO A 142 -11.44 1.23 -16.60
C PRO A 142 -12.52 2.18 -16.07
N HIS A 143 -12.84 2.09 -14.77
CA HIS A 143 -13.81 2.94 -14.10
C HIS A 143 -13.22 3.49 -12.81
N ARG A 144 -13.60 4.72 -12.46
CA ARG A 144 -13.23 5.33 -11.18
C ARG A 144 -13.91 4.57 -10.04
N PRO A 145 -13.17 4.08 -9.03
CA PRO A 145 -13.77 3.44 -7.87
C PRO A 145 -14.64 4.40 -7.07
N GLU A 146 -15.72 3.90 -6.51
CA GLU A 146 -16.55 4.61 -5.54
C GLU A 146 -15.83 4.76 -4.19
N LEU A 147 -15.09 3.72 -3.79
CA LEU A 147 -14.29 3.67 -2.57
C LEU A 147 -12.91 3.09 -2.85
N VAL A 148 -11.87 3.75 -2.33
CA VAL A 148 -10.49 3.26 -2.35
C VAL A 148 -10.08 2.82 -0.94
N LEU A 149 -9.68 1.56 -0.81
CA LEU A 149 -9.08 1.00 0.40
C LEU A 149 -7.55 1.11 0.26
N VAL A 150 -6.92 1.92 1.09
CA VAL A 150 -5.48 2.19 1.03
C VAL A 150 -4.79 1.42 2.16
N ASP A 151 -3.74 0.64 1.85
CA ASP A 151 -2.93 0.03 2.90
C ASP A 151 -2.22 1.08 3.75
N GLY A 152 -2.19 0.83 5.06
CA GLY A 152 -1.53 1.71 6.02
C GLY A 152 -2.47 2.62 6.80
N ASN A 153 -1.88 3.61 7.46
CA ASN A 153 -2.58 4.54 8.37
C ASN A 153 -2.77 5.95 7.80
N LEU A 154 -2.33 6.20 6.58
CA LEU A 154 -2.36 7.52 5.97
C LEU A 154 -3.21 7.52 4.69
N PRO A 155 -4.02 8.58 4.48
CA PRO A 155 -4.79 8.71 3.26
C PRO A 155 -3.91 8.98 2.05
N LEU A 156 -4.41 8.61 0.88
CA LEU A 156 -3.88 8.99 -0.42
C LEU A 156 -4.30 10.44 -0.71
N ARG A 157 -3.45 11.40 -0.38
CA ARG A 157 -3.78 12.84 -0.42
C ARG A 157 -4.27 13.36 -1.77
N PRO A 158 -3.72 12.95 -2.92
CA PRO A 158 -4.20 13.43 -4.21
C PRO A 158 -5.50 12.77 -4.69
N TRP A 159 -6.04 11.79 -3.97
CA TRP A 159 -7.31 11.16 -4.31
C TRP A 159 -8.49 11.97 -3.74
N LEU A 160 -9.33 12.51 -4.62
CA LEU A 160 -10.47 13.37 -4.24
C LEU A 160 -11.78 12.58 -4.03
N GLY A 161 -11.76 11.24 -4.12
CA GLY A 161 -12.93 10.40 -3.89
C GLY A 161 -12.96 9.82 -2.48
N GLU A 162 -13.99 9.03 -2.21
CA GLU A 162 -14.09 8.27 -0.96
C GLU A 162 -12.90 7.33 -0.80
N GLN A 163 -12.31 7.31 0.40
CA GLN A 163 -11.20 6.44 0.72
C GLN A 163 -11.19 6.05 2.19
N ARG A 164 -10.61 4.91 2.49
CA ARG A 164 -10.41 4.39 3.83
C ARG A 164 -9.01 3.82 3.96
N SER A 165 -8.22 4.33 4.90
CA SER A 165 -6.93 3.75 5.28
C SER A 165 -7.14 2.55 6.18
N ILE A 166 -6.46 1.44 5.90
CA ILE A 166 -6.58 0.19 6.65
C ILE A 166 -5.19 -0.26 7.07
N VAL A 167 -4.93 -0.19 8.37
CA VAL A 167 -3.66 -0.66 8.95
C VAL A 167 -3.53 -2.17 8.73
N ALA A 168 -2.40 -2.61 8.18
CA ALA A 168 -2.16 -3.98 7.74
C ALA A 168 -3.28 -4.48 6.79
N GLY A 169 -3.69 -3.63 5.85
CA GLY A 169 -4.79 -3.89 4.93
C GLY A 169 -4.56 -5.12 4.06
N ASP A 170 -3.31 -5.42 3.73
CA ASP A 170 -2.89 -6.65 3.04
C ASP A 170 -3.22 -7.95 3.81
N ARG A 171 -3.56 -7.85 5.10
CA ARG A 171 -4.05 -8.95 5.95
C ARG A 171 -5.56 -8.93 6.16
N HIS A 172 -6.21 -7.81 5.89
CA HIS A 172 -7.61 -7.56 6.26
C HIS A 172 -8.52 -7.35 5.06
N ALA A 173 -7.96 -7.03 3.88
CA ALA A 173 -8.72 -6.77 2.66
C ALA A 173 -8.13 -7.54 1.48
N ALA A 174 -8.89 -8.46 0.89
CA ALA A 174 -8.44 -9.28 -0.24
C ALA A 174 -7.99 -8.43 -1.44
N ALA A 175 -8.69 -7.33 -1.72
CA ALA A 175 -8.32 -6.41 -2.80
C ALA A 175 -6.95 -5.73 -2.55
N ILE A 176 -6.64 -5.36 -1.30
CA ILE A 176 -5.32 -4.81 -0.93
C ILE A 176 -4.25 -5.91 -1.02
N ALA A 177 -4.54 -7.12 -0.52
CA ALA A 177 -3.61 -8.26 -0.64
C ALA A 177 -3.27 -8.59 -2.09
N ALA A 178 -4.27 -8.60 -2.98
CA ALA A 178 -4.07 -8.82 -4.40
C ALA A 178 -3.23 -7.69 -5.05
N ALA A 179 -3.51 -6.43 -4.70
CA ALA A 179 -2.72 -5.27 -5.15
C ALA A 179 -1.25 -5.37 -4.70
N SER A 180 -1.02 -5.78 -3.44
CA SER A 180 0.31 -6.04 -2.89
C SER A 180 1.07 -7.11 -3.68
N VAL A 181 0.43 -8.25 -3.97
CA VAL A 181 1.04 -9.35 -4.73
C VAL A 181 1.42 -8.92 -6.14
N ILE A 182 0.50 -8.27 -6.87
CA ILE A 182 0.77 -7.80 -8.24
C ILE A 182 1.89 -6.77 -8.25
N ALA A 183 1.85 -5.78 -7.37
CA ALA A 183 2.88 -4.75 -7.28
C ALA A 183 4.26 -5.36 -6.95
N LYS A 184 4.31 -6.27 -5.97
CA LYS A 184 5.55 -6.93 -5.54
C LYS A 184 6.14 -7.78 -6.65
N GLN A 185 5.35 -8.62 -7.30
CA GLN A 185 5.82 -9.48 -8.37
C GLN A 185 6.32 -8.66 -9.57
N SER A 186 5.59 -7.63 -9.97
CA SER A 186 5.95 -6.77 -11.10
C SER A 186 7.24 -5.99 -10.84
N ARG A 187 7.40 -5.47 -9.60
CA ARG A 187 8.62 -4.77 -9.22
C ARG A 187 9.83 -5.71 -9.18
N ASP A 188 9.70 -6.86 -8.53
CA ASP A 188 10.78 -7.83 -8.41
C ASP A 188 11.23 -8.31 -9.81
N ALA A 189 10.29 -8.57 -10.73
CA ALA A 189 10.60 -8.94 -12.11
C ALA A 189 11.34 -7.82 -12.87
N LEU A 190 10.97 -6.55 -12.65
CA LEU A 190 11.71 -5.41 -13.22
C LEU A 190 13.14 -5.36 -12.67
N ILE A 191 13.31 -5.45 -11.36
CA ILE A 191 14.65 -5.37 -10.75
C ILE A 191 15.53 -6.53 -11.19
N GLN A 192 14.96 -7.72 -11.34
CA GLN A 192 15.66 -8.89 -11.89
C GLN A 192 16.19 -8.62 -13.30
N ARG A 193 15.38 -8.01 -14.18
CA ARG A 193 15.85 -7.61 -15.52
C ARG A 193 16.91 -6.52 -15.47
N LEU A 194 16.76 -5.55 -14.55
CA LEU A 194 17.73 -4.47 -14.39
C LEU A 194 19.06 -4.94 -13.80
N SER A 195 19.10 -6.05 -13.05
CA SER A 195 20.35 -6.60 -12.49
C SER A 195 21.37 -6.95 -13.59
N PHE A 196 20.92 -7.37 -14.76
CA PHE A 196 21.79 -7.64 -15.91
C PHE A 196 22.39 -6.36 -16.50
N ARG A 197 21.69 -5.24 -16.41
CA ARG A 197 22.16 -3.92 -16.90
C ARG A 197 23.03 -3.16 -15.90
N PHE A 198 22.90 -3.51 -14.62
CA PHE A 198 23.63 -2.91 -13.51
C PHE A 198 24.32 -4.02 -12.68
N PRO A 199 25.31 -4.72 -13.27
CA PRO A 199 26.01 -5.82 -12.58
C PRO A 199 26.84 -5.30 -11.42
N GLY A 200 27.12 -6.19 -10.47
CA GLY A 200 27.99 -5.89 -9.32
C GLY A 200 27.26 -5.38 -8.08
N TYR A 201 26.03 -4.89 -8.19
CA TYR A 201 25.26 -4.42 -7.03
C TYR A 201 24.51 -5.54 -6.29
N GLY A 202 24.38 -6.75 -6.86
CA GLY A 202 23.66 -7.87 -6.27
C GLY A 202 22.14 -7.71 -6.25
N LEU A 203 21.58 -6.92 -7.18
CA LEU A 203 20.16 -6.55 -7.24
C LEU A 203 19.23 -7.76 -7.35
N GLU A 204 19.70 -8.84 -7.98
CA GLU A 204 18.98 -10.11 -8.14
C GLU A 204 18.69 -10.81 -6.80
N ARG A 205 19.46 -10.51 -5.76
CA ARG A 205 19.32 -11.13 -4.43
C ARG A 205 18.43 -10.33 -3.49
N HIS A 206 18.51 -9.01 -3.55
CA HIS A 206 17.86 -8.13 -2.57
C HIS A 206 16.89 -7.12 -3.16
N ALA A 207 16.59 -7.20 -4.46
CA ALA A 207 15.61 -6.36 -5.14
C ALA A 207 15.77 -4.85 -4.89
N GLY A 208 17.02 -4.39 -4.68
CA GLY A 208 17.36 -2.98 -4.46
C GLY A 208 17.25 -2.50 -3.01
N TYR A 209 16.94 -3.37 -2.04
CA TYR A 209 16.95 -3.01 -0.63
C TYR A 209 18.39 -2.77 -0.13
N GLY A 210 18.52 -1.93 0.90
CA GLY A 210 19.81 -1.52 1.47
C GLY A 210 20.45 -2.57 2.39
N THR A 211 20.68 -3.78 1.88
CA THR A 211 21.42 -4.85 2.57
C THR A 211 22.89 -4.48 2.73
N ALA A 212 23.60 -5.18 3.60
CA ALA A 212 25.05 -5.02 3.77
C ALA A 212 25.78 -5.19 2.43
N GLN A 213 25.39 -6.19 1.63
CA GLN A 213 25.96 -6.42 0.29
C GLN A 213 25.73 -5.22 -0.64
N HIS A 214 24.49 -4.68 -0.67
CA HIS A 214 24.18 -3.53 -1.53
C HIS A 214 24.96 -2.28 -1.12
N ARG A 215 25.05 -2.02 0.19
CA ARG A 215 25.82 -0.89 0.73
C ARG A 215 27.31 -1.00 0.40
N LYS A 216 27.88 -2.20 0.54
CA LYS A 216 29.27 -2.45 0.16
C LYS A 216 29.47 -2.18 -1.34
N ALA A 217 28.62 -2.71 -2.19
CA ALA A 217 28.67 -2.47 -3.63
C ALA A 217 28.58 -0.97 -3.99
N LEU A 218 27.75 -0.20 -3.27
CA LEU A 218 27.66 1.26 -3.43
C LEU A 218 28.97 1.98 -3.04
N CYS A 219 29.67 1.52 -2.00
CA CYS A 219 30.97 2.07 -1.64
C CYS A 219 32.03 1.75 -2.69
N ASP A 220 32.01 0.54 -3.24
CA ASP A 220 33.01 0.06 -4.21
C ASP A 220 32.79 0.64 -5.62
N LEU A 221 31.54 0.73 -6.09
CA LEU A 221 31.16 1.08 -7.47
C LEU A 221 30.57 2.48 -7.61
N GLY A 222 30.20 3.11 -6.50
CA GLY A 222 29.40 4.34 -6.52
C GLY A 222 27.93 4.09 -6.93
N PRO A 223 27.06 5.11 -6.88
CA PRO A 223 25.67 5.00 -7.26
C PRO A 223 25.48 5.06 -8.79
N SER A 224 24.69 4.15 -9.33
CA SER A 224 24.21 4.20 -10.72
C SER A 224 23.11 5.27 -10.92
N THR A 225 22.67 5.44 -12.18
CA THR A 225 21.59 6.39 -12.55
C THR A 225 20.23 6.03 -11.97
N LEU A 226 20.02 4.79 -11.54
CA LEU A 226 18.76 4.33 -10.96
C LEU A 226 18.79 4.23 -9.43
N HIS A 227 19.90 4.59 -8.79
CA HIS A 227 19.94 4.73 -7.34
C HIS A 227 19.25 6.04 -6.91
N ARG A 228 18.55 5.97 -5.80
CA ARG A 228 17.84 7.12 -5.19
C ARG A 228 18.84 7.95 -4.41
N ARG A 229 19.36 9.00 -5.01
CA ARG A 229 20.40 9.84 -4.43
C ARG A 229 20.01 10.47 -3.10
N SER A 230 18.74 10.83 -2.95
CA SER A 230 18.21 11.38 -1.69
C SER A 230 18.33 10.39 -0.51
N PHE A 231 18.30 9.08 -0.79
CA PHE A 231 18.45 8.03 0.23
C PHE A 231 19.92 7.75 0.60
N LEU A 232 20.84 8.09 -0.29
CA LEU A 232 22.25 7.79 -0.13
C LEU A 232 23.03 8.87 0.65
N ARG A 233 22.47 10.05 0.86
CA ARG A 233 23.15 11.17 1.53
C ARG A 233 23.72 10.82 2.91
N ARG A 234 23.05 9.93 3.65
CA ARG A 234 23.50 9.45 4.97
C ARG A 234 24.46 8.26 4.89
N LEU A 235 24.56 7.64 3.73
CA LEU A 235 25.32 6.41 3.53
C LEU A 235 26.71 6.69 2.94
N LEU A 236 26.79 7.68 2.06
CA LEU A 236 27.99 8.02 1.30
C LEU A 236 28.65 9.33 1.77
N GLY A 237 28.10 9.96 2.86
CA GLY A 237 28.65 11.14 3.51
C GLY A 237 28.39 12.40 2.87
#